data_eabdbc4b14cf9b81d4d7505daa1e1795
#
_entry.id   eabdbc4b14cf9b81d4d7505daa1e1795
#
_cell.length_a   1.000
_cell.length_b   1.000
_cell.length_c   1.000
_cell.angle_alpha   90.00
_cell.angle_beta   90.00
_cell.angle_gamma   90.00
#
_symmetry.space_group_name_H-M   'P 1'
#
loop_
_entity.id
_entity.type
_entity.pdbx_description
1 polymer ?
#
loop_
_entity_poly.entity_id
_entity_poly.type
_entity_poly.pdbx_seq_one_letter_code
_entity_poly.pdbx_strand_id
1 'polypeptide(L)'
;MERDLFLEAAQLALDPFPVQAVDVSLLARAENITFKVADDGGNLYTLRLHRPAYHTLEELQSERLWTKALLQAGIHVPEPIATRDGRDYADVDLPLLGQRCHASLSRWAPGEPLMALNHDDTPREQLERHFQMLGALIATMNNQAAQWHPPARFERHALDADGLMGIQPFWGRFWERSDISPGERALLVETRVRLHELLIRYGKHPSRYSVIHADLHPGNVLVNGDTLTAIDFDDIAWGWHMYDLAVGLHQSQQLAEFGAIHTACVEGYRNVRPVAEEDLAMLPSFLLVRGMAEIGWFADRPENATPAQLTAMKDFVIAQCLDFRAGRLSVPVAPPLTRLKSTM
;
A
#
# COMPACT_ATOMS: atom_id res chain seq x y z
N MET A 1 -10.83 1.59 -30.36
CA MET A 1 -9.62 0.83 -30.76
C MET A 1 -8.82 0.36 -29.52
N GLU A 2 -8.17 1.22 -28.75
CA GLU A 2 -7.39 0.76 -27.58
C GLU A 2 -8.26 0.11 -26.48
N ARG A 3 -9.43 0.69 -26.18
CA ARG A 3 -10.39 0.13 -25.19
C ARG A 3 -10.90 -1.25 -25.58
N ASP A 4 -11.15 -1.47 -26.88
CA ASP A 4 -11.64 -2.75 -27.41
C ASP A 4 -10.57 -3.84 -27.25
N LEU A 5 -9.29 -3.48 -27.45
CA LEU A 5 -8.15 -4.39 -27.26
C LEU A 5 -8.04 -4.91 -25.82
N PHE A 6 -8.27 -4.03 -24.82
CA PHE A 6 -8.24 -4.44 -23.41
C PHE A 6 -9.44 -5.32 -23.05
N LEU A 7 -10.63 -5.07 -23.65
CA LEU A 7 -11.79 -5.93 -23.41
C LEU A 7 -11.60 -7.32 -24.02
N GLU A 8 -10.99 -7.42 -25.20
CA GLU A 8 -10.64 -8.71 -25.81
C GLU A 8 -9.62 -9.47 -24.92
N ALA A 9 -8.61 -8.78 -24.42
CA ALA A 9 -7.64 -9.35 -23.48
C ALA A 9 -8.31 -9.87 -22.19
N ALA A 10 -9.28 -9.11 -21.65
CA ALA A 10 -10.04 -9.52 -20.49
C ALA A 10 -10.90 -10.77 -20.74
N GLN A 11 -11.51 -10.88 -21.92
CA GLN A 11 -12.29 -12.07 -22.32
C GLN A 11 -11.40 -13.32 -22.39
N LEU A 12 -10.23 -13.21 -23.04
CA LEU A 12 -9.26 -14.31 -23.08
C LEU A 12 -8.77 -14.71 -21.69
N ALA A 13 -8.58 -13.72 -20.82
CA ALA A 13 -8.13 -13.95 -19.44
C ALA A 13 -9.20 -14.62 -18.56
N LEU A 14 -10.48 -14.47 -18.89
CA LEU A 14 -11.60 -15.08 -18.15
C LEU A 14 -11.84 -16.55 -18.50
N ASP A 15 -11.46 -16.99 -19.70
CA ASP A 15 -11.70 -18.35 -20.17
C ASP A 15 -11.28 -19.46 -19.18
N PRO A 16 -10.12 -19.38 -18.48
CA PRO A 16 -9.72 -20.39 -17.51
C PRO A 16 -10.57 -20.41 -16.24
N PHE A 17 -11.31 -19.35 -15.93
CA PHE A 17 -12.05 -19.22 -14.67
C PHE A 17 -13.50 -19.77 -14.79
N PRO A 18 -14.08 -20.28 -13.67
CA PRO A 18 -15.45 -20.85 -13.67
C PRO A 18 -16.54 -19.76 -13.61
N VAL A 19 -16.40 -18.70 -14.40
CA VAL A 19 -17.32 -17.56 -14.45
C VAL A 19 -17.79 -17.37 -15.89
N GLN A 20 -19.09 -17.16 -16.08
CA GLN A 20 -19.68 -16.75 -17.35
C GLN A 20 -19.94 -15.24 -17.31
N ALA A 21 -18.97 -14.47 -17.79
CA ALA A 21 -19.07 -13.02 -17.79
C ALA A 21 -20.12 -12.55 -18.82
N VAL A 22 -21.04 -11.69 -18.36
CA VAL A 22 -22.05 -11.00 -19.23
C VAL A 22 -21.69 -9.52 -19.40
N ASP A 23 -20.93 -8.95 -18.47
CA ASP A 23 -20.42 -7.59 -18.59
C ASP A 23 -18.98 -7.52 -18.09
N VAL A 24 -18.13 -6.77 -18.81
CA VAL A 24 -16.73 -6.52 -18.47
C VAL A 24 -16.41 -5.06 -18.70
N SER A 25 -15.99 -4.36 -17.69
CA SER A 25 -15.63 -2.94 -17.79
C SER A 25 -14.24 -2.66 -17.20
N LEU A 26 -13.45 -1.84 -17.89
CA LEU A 26 -12.14 -1.41 -17.44
C LEU A 26 -12.29 -0.46 -16.25
N LEU A 27 -11.64 -0.79 -15.13
CA LEU A 27 -11.62 0.04 -13.91
C LEU A 27 -10.39 0.93 -13.84
N ALA A 28 -9.22 0.34 -14.01
CA ALA A 28 -7.95 1.02 -13.84
C ALA A 28 -6.88 0.45 -14.75
N ARG A 29 -5.94 1.30 -15.12
CA ARG A 29 -4.70 0.95 -15.80
C ARG A 29 -3.57 1.69 -15.09
N ALA A 30 -2.89 0.98 -14.21
CA ALA A 30 -1.72 1.48 -13.50
C ALA A 30 -0.58 0.45 -13.66
N GLU A 31 -0.13 -0.18 -12.60
CA GLU A 31 0.82 -1.31 -12.69
C GLU A 31 0.16 -2.53 -13.30
N ASN A 32 -1.08 -2.80 -12.87
CA ASN A 32 -1.92 -3.85 -13.44
C ASN A 32 -3.07 -3.25 -14.25
N ILE A 33 -3.68 -4.08 -15.11
CA ILE A 33 -4.92 -3.72 -15.77
C ILE A 33 -6.04 -4.42 -15.01
N THR A 34 -6.96 -3.63 -14.46
CA THR A 34 -8.03 -4.13 -13.59
C THR A 34 -9.38 -3.91 -14.23
N PHE A 35 -10.21 -4.97 -14.22
CA PHE A 35 -11.56 -4.94 -14.76
C PHE A 35 -12.59 -5.33 -13.70
N LYS A 36 -13.75 -4.72 -13.77
CA LYS A 36 -14.96 -5.19 -13.12
C LYS A 36 -15.68 -6.16 -14.04
N VAL A 37 -16.08 -7.30 -13.51
CA VAL A 37 -16.76 -8.37 -14.24
C VAL A 37 -18.07 -8.67 -13.56
N ALA A 38 -19.15 -8.81 -14.32
CA ALA A 38 -20.44 -9.32 -13.84
C ALA A 38 -20.75 -10.64 -14.52
N ASP A 39 -21.28 -11.63 -13.78
CA ASP A 39 -21.81 -12.87 -14.33
C ASP A 39 -23.32 -12.79 -14.56
N ASP A 40 -23.90 -13.84 -15.16
CA ASP A 40 -25.33 -13.98 -15.44
C ASP A 40 -26.19 -14.13 -14.15
N GLY A 41 -25.57 -14.52 -13.03
CA GLY A 41 -26.18 -14.58 -11.71
C GLY A 41 -26.18 -13.26 -10.97
N GLY A 42 -25.60 -12.19 -11.55
CA GLY A 42 -25.45 -10.87 -10.93
C GLY A 42 -24.30 -10.77 -9.93
N ASN A 43 -23.44 -11.78 -9.82
CA ASN A 43 -22.26 -11.70 -8.99
C ASN A 43 -21.20 -10.82 -9.67
N LEU A 44 -20.44 -10.10 -8.85
CA LEU A 44 -19.40 -9.21 -9.30
C LEU A 44 -18.03 -9.74 -8.92
N TYR A 45 -17.06 -9.48 -9.80
CA TYR A 45 -15.66 -9.92 -9.65
C TYR A 45 -14.70 -8.82 -10.09
N THR A 46 -13.47 -8.92 -9.60
CA THR A 46 -12.31 -8.14 -10.06
C THR A 46 -11.38 -9.07 -10.81
N LEU A 47 -11.21 -8.83 -12.11
CA LEU A 47 -10.18 -9.46 -12.93
C LEU A 47 -8.96 -8.53 -12.97
N ARG A 48 -7.77 -9.07 -12.68
CA ARG A 48 -6.51 -8.35 -12.76
C ARG A 48 -5.58 -9.05 -13.75
N LEU A 49 -5.09 -8.30 -14.72
CA LEU A 49 -3.98 -8.71 -15.59
C LEU A 49 -2.70 -8.13 -14.99
N HIS A 50 -1.83 -8.99 -14.51
CA HIS A 50 -0.60 -8.59 -13.84
C HIS A 50 0.42 -8.09 -14.85
N ARG A 51 1.10 -6.99 -14.51
CA ARG A 51 2.14 -6.40 -15.35
C ARG A 51 3.25 -7.43 -15.63
N PRO A 52 3.57 -7.69 -16.92
CA PRO A 52 4.66 -8.60 -17.26
C PRO A 52 6.00 -8.15 -16.64
N ALA A 53 6.76 -9.13 -16.12
CA ALA A 53 8.08 -8.92 -15.54
C ALA A 53 8.15 -8.00 -14.30
N TYR A 54 7.02 -7.60 -13.72
CA TYR A 54 7.01 -6.89 -12.44
C TYR A 54 7.16 -7.86 -11.27
N HIS A 55 6.38 -8.95 -11.26
CA HIS A 55 6.49 -10.06 -10.32
C HIS A 55 6.66 -11.39 -11.03
N THR A 56 7.38 -12.31 -10.40
CA THR A 56 7.42 -13.71 -10.81
C THR A 56 6.12 -14.43 -10.42
N LEU A 57 5.85 -15.59 -10.99
CA LEU A 57 4.68 -16.39 -10.60
C LEU A 57 4.76 -16.81 -9.13
N GLU A 58 5.97 -17.11 -8.63
CA GLU A 58 6.26 -17.48 -7.24
C GLU A 58 5.90 -16.32 -6.27
N GLU A 59 6.24 -15.11 -6.64
CA GLU A 59 5.86 -13.91 -5.88
C GLU A 59 4.35 -13.69 -5.87
N LEU A 60 3.67 -13.83 -7.01
CA LEU A 60 2.22 -13.77 -7.10
C LEU A 60 1.55 -14.88 -6.28
N GLN A 61 2.07 -16.11 -6.33
CA GLN A 61 1.59 -17.20 -5.49
C GLN A 61 1.77 -16.91 -3.99
N SER A 62 2.84 -16.21 -3.63
CA SER A 62 3.10 -15.77 -2.25
C SER A 62 2.10 -14.73 -1.77
N GLU A 63 1.70 -13.77 -2.62
CA GLU A 63 0.56 -12.88 -2.36
C GLU A 63 -0.70 -13.68 -2.04
N ARG A 64 -0.99 -14.69 -2.86
CA ARG A 64 -2.16 -15.53 -2.69
C ARG A 64 -2.13 -16.36 -1.40
N LEU A 65 -0.95 -16.84 -1.00
CA LEU A 65 -0.77 -17.57 0.25
C LEU A 65 -1.12 -16.69 1.46
N TRP A 66 -0.64 -15.45 1.48
CA TRP A 66 -0.91 -14.56 2.60
C TRP A 66 -2.36 -14.04 2.60
N THR A 67 -2.91 -13.65 1.45
CA THR A 67 -4.32 -13.20 1.37
C THR A 67 -5.30 -14.30 1.81
N LYS A 68 -5.06 -15.57 1.46
CA LYS A 68 -5.83 -16.71 1.97
C LYS A 68 -5.68 -16.86 3.50
N ALA A 69 -4.49 -16.67 4.04
CA ALA A 69 -4.27 -16.71 5.49
C ALA A 69 -4.96 -15.56 6.24
N LEU A 70 -5.02 -14.37 5.65
CA LEU A 70 -5.77 -13.22 6.17
C LEU A 70 -7.29 -13.52 6.21
N LEU A 71 -7.86 -14.06 5.12
CA LEU A 71 -9.25 -14.48 5.07
C LEU A 71 -9.58 -15.54 6.14
N GLN A 72 -8.72 -16.54 6.30
CA GLN A 72 -8.86 -17.57 7.34
C GLN A 72 -8.83 -17.01 8.76
N ALA A 73 -8.13 -15.90 8.96
CA ALA A 73 -8.08 -15.16 10.22
C ALA A 73 -9.26 -14.18 10.39
N GLY A 74 -10.21 -14.14 9.45
CA GLY A 74 -11.38 -13.25 9.49
C GLY A 74 -11.08 -11.80 9.07
N ILE A 75 -9.94 -11.54 8.44
CA ILE A 75 -9.58 -10.21 7.92
C ILE A 75 -10.18 -10.06 6.53
N HIS A 76 -10.90 -8.97 6.31
CA HIS A 76 -11.56 -8.72 5.03
C HIS A 76 -10.56 -8.33 3.95
N VAL A 77 -10.41 -9.20 2.96
CA VAL A 77 -9.66 -9.02 1.72
C VAL A 77 -10.46 -9.65 0.57
N PRO A 78 -10.21 -9.31 -0.70
CA PRO A 78 -10.91 -9.94 -1.82
C PRO A 78 -10.73 -11.47 -1.84
N GLU A 79 -11.83 -12.21 -1.86
CA GLU A 79 -11.81 -13.69 -1.91
C GLU A 79 -11.33 -14.14 -3.31
N PRO A 80 -10.25 -14.94 -3.41
CA PRO A 80 -9.74 -15.40 -4.69
C PRO A 80 -10.65 -16.45 -5.32
N ILE A 81 -10.77 -16.41 -6.64
CA ILE A 81 -11.45 -17.43 -7.45
C ILE A 81 -10.39 -18.23 -8.19
N ALA A 82 -10.34 -19.53 -7.95
CA ALA A 82 -9.42 -20.42 -8.66
C ALA A 82 -9.89 -20.65 -10.11
N THR A 83 -8.95 -20.96 -10.98
CA THR A 83 -9.23 -21.46 -12.34
C THR A 83 -9.93 -22.83 -12.28
N ARG A 84 -10.54 -23.28 -13.39
CA ARG A 84 -11.23 -24.60 -13.47
C ARG A 84 -10.32 -25.79 -13.17
N ASP A 85 -9.00 -25.65 -13.39
CA ASP A 85 -7.98 -26.66 -13.05
C ASP A 85 -7.37 -26.47 -11.65
N GLY A 86 -7.91 -25.55 -10.84
CA GLY A 86 -7.55 -25.33 -9.45
C GLY A 86 -6.34 -24.44 -9.19
N ARG A 87 -5.78 -23.82 -10.22
CA ARG A 87 -4.70 -22.84 -10.06
C ARG A 87 -5.22 -21.48 -9.58
N ASP A 88 -4.38 -20.71 -8.90
CA ASP A 88 -4.73 -19.35 -8.44
C ASP A 88 -4.57 -18.29 -9.54
N TYR A 89 -3.74 -18.57 -10.55
CA TYR A 89 -3.43 -17.68 -11.66
C TYR A 89 -3.56 -18.41 -12.99
N ALA A 90 -4.06 -17.71 -14.00
CA ALA A 90 -4.06 -18.17 -15.38
C ALA A 90 -2.91 -17.53 -16.14
N ASP A 91 -2.29 -18.29 -17.04
CA ASP A 91 -1.36 -17.76 -18.03
C ASP A 91 -2.15 -17.29 -19.26
N VAL A 92 -1.97 -16.05 -19.66
CA VAL A 92 -2.70 -15.45 -20.75
C VAL A 92 -1.72 -14.87 -21.77
N ASP A 93 -1.82 -15.34 -23.02
CA ASP A 93 -1.14 -14.71 -24.13
C ASP A 93 -1.96 -13.51 -24.57
N LEU A 94 -1.36 -12.33 -24.59
CA LEU A 94 -1.96 -11.10 -25.08
C LEU A 94 -1.35 -10.75 -26.44
N PRO A 95 -1.90 -11.29 -27.55
CA PRO A 95 -1.31 -11.12 -28.88
C PRO A 95 -1.15 -9.66 -29.27
N LEU A 96 -2.10 -8.82 -28.83
CA LEU A 96 -2.13 -7.39 -29.14
C LEU A 96 -1.06 -6.58 -28.41
N LEU A 97 -0.56 -7.08 -27.27
CA LEU A 97 0.54 -6.47 -26.53
C LEU A 97 1.87 -7.18 -26.80
N GLY A 98 1.86 -8.28 -27.58
CA GLY A 98 3.03 -9.10 -27.88
C GLY A 98 3.66 -9.72 -26.61
N GLN A 99 2.87 -9.88 -25.54
CA GLN A 99 3.35 -10.27 -24.22
C GLN A 99 2.47 -11.35 -23.60
N ARG A 100 3.07 -12.15 -22.73
CA ARG A 100 2.37 -13.07 -21.86
C ARG A 100 2.29 -12.47 -20.46
N CYS A 101 1.13 -12.58 -19.82
CA CYS A 101 0.92 -12.13 -18.44
C CYS A 101 0.22 -13.21 -17.62
N HIS A 102 0.20 -13.01 -16.30
CA HIS A 102 -0.64 -13.75 -15.38
C HIS A 102 -1.95 -13.00 -15.15
N ALA A 103 -3.05 -13.73 -15.06
CA ALA A 103 -4.35 -13.18 -14.71
C ALA A 103 -4.84 -13.80 -13.41
N SER A 104 -5.48 -13.00 -12.58
CA SER A 104 -6.14 -13.44 -11.38
C SER A 104 -7.58 -12.91 -11.30
N LEU A 105 -8.46 -13.70 -10.68
CA LEU A 105 -9.84 -13.34 -10.43
C LEU A 105 -10.11 -13.38 -8.94
N SER A 106 -10.87 -12.41 -8.44
CA SER A 106 -11.37 -12.38 -7.06
C SER A 106 -12.81 -11.89 -7.02
N ARG A 107 -13.54 -12.22 -5.96
CA ARG A 107 -14.85 -11.60 -5.72
C ARG A 107 -14.71 -10.10 -5.55
N TRP A 108 -15.69 -9.38 -6.04
CA TRP A 108 -15.78 -7.94 -5.86
C TRP A 108 -15.90 -7.60 -4.38
N ALA A 109 -15.01 -6.77 -3.87
CA ALA A 109 -15.11 -6.22 -2.53
C ALA A 109 -16.03 -4.99 -2.56
N PRO A 110 -17.15 -4.98 -1.81
CA PRO A 110 -18.02 -3.82 -1.74
C PRO A 110 -17.41 -2.69 -0.89
N GLY A 111 -17.76 -1.45 -1.20
CA GLY A 111 -17.34 -0.26 -0.46
C GLY A 111 -16.72 0.79 -1.36
N GLU A 112 -16.45 1.94 -0.75
CA GLU A 112 -15.79 3.08 -1.39
C GLU A 112 -14.36 3.22 -0.85
N PRO A 113 -13.38 3.59 -1.68
CA PRO A 113 -12.04 3.85 -1.20
C PRO A 113 -12.04 4.90 -0.08
N LEU A 114 -11.34 4.62 1.01
CA LEU A 114 -11.21 5.54 2.14
C LEU A 114 -10.71 6.93 1.70
N MET A 115 -9.81 6.95 0.70
CA MET A 115 -9.34 8.20 0.09
C MET A 115 -10.49 9.02 -0.52
N ALA A 116 -11.46 8.38 -1.17
CA ALA A 116 -12.59 9.05 -1.80
C ALA A 116 -13.61 9.59 -0.79
N LEU A 117 -13.60 9.07 0.44
CA LEU A 117 -14.47 9.52 1.55
C LEU A 117 -13.84 10.63 2.39
N ASN A 118 -12.55 10.93 2.20
CA ASN A 118 -11.80 11.89 2.97
C ASN A 118 -11.40 13.08 2.07
N HIS A 119 -12.27 14.09 1.99
CA HIS A 119 -12.09 15.32 1.24
C HIS A 119 -12.21 16.53 2.18
N ASP A 120 -11.93 17.72 1.68
CA ASP A 120 -11.84 18.96 2.46
C ASP A 120 -13.09 19.26 3.32
N ASP A 121 -14.28 18.82 2.89
CA ASP A 121 -15.54 18.99 3.61
C ASP A 121 -15.88 17.84 4.57
N THR A 122 -15.01 16.82 4.71
CA THR A 122 -15.29 15.69 5.60
C THR A 122 -15.24 16.14 7.06
N PRO A 123 -16.30 15.90 7.85
CA PRO A 123 -16.30 16.25 9.27
C PRO A 123 -15.11 15.61 10.00
N ARG A 124 -14.43 16.38 10.83
CA ARG A 124 -13.23 15.93 11.57
C ARG A 124 -13.47 14.62 12.34
N GLU A 125 -14.62 14.48 13.00
CA GLU A 125 -14.97 13.27 13.74
C GLU A 125 -15.05 12.03 12.84
N GLN A 126 -15.56 12.20 11.61
CA GLN A 126 -15.62 11.13 10.62
C GLN A 126 -14.21 10.77 10.12
N LEU A 127 -13.38 11.77 9.87
CA LEU A 127 -11.99 11.59 9.45
C LEU A 127 -11.19 10.85 10.53
N GLU A 128 -11.29 11.28 11.80
CA GLU A 128 -10.64 10.62 12.94
C GLU A 128 -11.13 9.16 13.06
N ARG A 129 -12.44 8.90 12.95
CA ARG A 129 -12.98 7.53 12.96
C ARG A 129 -12.39 6.66 11.87
N HIS A 130 -12.33 7.15 10.63
CA HIS A 130 -11.78 6.42 9.50
C HIS A 130 -10.31 6.04 9.74
N PHE A 131 -9.50 6.98 10.22
CA PHE A 131 -8.09 6.70 10.49
C PHE A 131 -7.88 5.83 11.74
N GLN A 132 -8.76 5.92 12.74
CA GLN A 132 -8.77 4.99 13.86
C GLN A 132 -9.05 3.55 13.37
N MET A 133 -10.04 3.37 12.48
CA MET A 133 -10.33 2.07 11.86
C MET A 133 -9.16 1.58 11.00
N LEU A 134 -8.50 2.45 10.23
CA LEU A 134 -7.31 2.11 9.45
C LEU A 134 -6.17 1.63 10.33
N GLY A 135 -5.87 2.35 11.42
CA GLY A 135 -4.86 1.93 12.38
C GLY A 135 -5.15 0.56 13.00
N ALA A 136 -6.42 0.29 13.36
CA ALA A 136 -6.86 -1.01 13.85
C ALA A 136 -6.70 -2.12 12.80
N LEU A 137 -7.01 -1.86 11.53
CA LEU A 137 -6.82 -2.82 10.44
C LEU A 137 -5.33 -3.16 10.25
N ILE A 138 -4.45 -2.15 10.18
CA ILE A 138 -3.00 -2.34 10.07
C ILE A 138 -2.49 -3.20 11.22
N ALA A 139 -2.89 -2.89 12.46
CA ALA A 139 -2.49 -3.65 13.65
C ALA A 139 -2.99 -5.10 13.61
N THR A 140 -4.22 -5.33 13.12
CA THR A 140 -4.80 -6.67 12.97
C THR A 140 -4.01 -7.49 11.96
N MET A 141 -3.65 -6.92 10.81
CA MET A 141 -2.82 -7.57 9.79
C MET A 141 -1.42 -7.86 10.32
N ASN A 142 -0.80 -6.91 11.01
CA ASN A 142 0.52 -7.11 11.61
C ASN A 142 0.50 -8.20 12.72
N ASN A 143 -0.59 -8.32 13.50
CA ASN A 143 -0.77 -9.40 14.46
C ASN A 143 -0.88 -10.77 13.78
N GLN A 144 -1.66 -10.86 12.72
CA GLN A 144 -1.79 -12.08 11.93
C GLN A 144 -0.43 -12.48 11.33
N ALA A 145 0.25 -11.54 10.67
CA ALA A 145 1.53 -11.80 10.02
C ALA A 145 2.64 -12.19 11.01
N ALA A 146 2.66 -11.61 12.22
CA ALA A 146 3.64 -11.94 13.26
C ALA A 146 3.45 -13.38 13.81
N GLN A 147 2.25 -13.94 13.70
CA GLN A 147 1.94 -15.30 14.12
C GLN A 147 1.91 -16.30 12.97
N TRP A 148 1.85 -15.82 11.74
CA TRP A 148 1.79 -16.65 10.56
C TRP A 148 3.16 -17.23 10.23
N HIS A 149 3.19 -18.52 9.90
CA HIS A 149 4.38 -19.22 9.47
C HIS A 149 4.26 -19.48 7.97
N PRO A 150 4.89 -18.64 7.13
CA PRO A 150 4.85 -18.82 5.69
C PRO A 150 5.40 -20.20 5.31
N PRO A 151 4.77 -20.91 4.35
CA PRO A 151 5.34 -22.14 3.81
C PRO A 151 6.69 -21.88 3.12
N ALA A 152 7.54 -22.91 2.99
CA ALA A 152 8.90 -22.80 2.43
C ALA A 152 8.93 -22.19 1.00
N ARG A 153 7.83 -22.28 0.26
CA ARG A 153 7.68 -21.71 -1.09
C ARG A 153 7.29 -20.21 -1.11
N PHE A 154 7.18 -19.56 0.05
CA PHE A 154 6.84 -18.15 0.14
C PHE A 154 8.06 -17.30 -0.23
N GLU A 155 7.96 -16.59 -1.34
CA GLU A 155 9.01 -15.74 -1.89
C GLU A 155 8.49 -14.30 -2.02
N ARG A 156 9.04 -13.40 -1.24
CA ARG A 156 8.82 -11.95 -1.36
C ARG A 156 10.09 -11.21 -0.99
N HIS A 157 10.30 -10.10 -1.66
CA HIS A 157 11.41 -9.20 -1.38
C HIS A 157 11.32 -8.62 0.05
N ALA A 158 12.39 -8.01 0.51
CA ALA A 158 12.45 -7.36 1.80
C ALA A 158 12.54 -5.85 1.64
N LEU A 159 11.62 -5.13 2.27
CA LEU A 159 11.69 -3.69 2.49
C LEU A 159 12.41 -3.44 3.84
N ASP A 160 13.62 -3.95 3.91
CA ASP A 160 14.53 -3.72 5.01
C ASP A 160 15.45 -2.51 4.76
N ALA A 161 16.52 -2.37 5.53
CA ALA A 161 17.44 -1.25 5.35
C ALA A 161 17.99 -1.18 3.92
N ASP A 162 18.35 -2.31 3.31
CA ASP A 162 18.84 -2.37 1.94
C ASP A 162 17.72 -2.17 0.91
N GLY A 163 16.57 -2.82 1.11
CA GLY A 163 15.41 -2.70 0.23
C GLY A 163 14.83 -1.29 0.18
N LEU A 164 14.89 -0.52 1.28
CA LEU A 164 14.38 0.83 1.36
C LEU A 164 15.46 1.90 1.08
N MET A 165 16.63 1.79 1.74
CA MET A 165 17.65 2.82 1.78
C MET A 165 19.03 2.32 1.32
N GLY A 166 19.11 1.15 0.70
CA GLY A 166 20.34 0.62 0.11
C GLY A 166 20.80 1.38 -1.13
N ILE A 167 21.86 0.89 -1.76
CA ILE A 167 22.41 1.50 -3.01
C ILE A 167 21.55 1.16 -4.23
N GLN A 168 20.69 0.16 -4.13
CA GLN A 168 19.68 -0.22 -5.11
C GLN A 168 18.38 -0.52 -4.38
N PRO A 169 17.64 0.51 -3.94
CA PRO A 169 16.39 0.32 -3.23
C PRO A 169 15.31 -0.21 -4.18
N PHE A 170 14.32 -0.90 -3.63
CA PHE A 170 13.30 -1.64 -4.41
C PHE A 170 12.57 -0.75 -5.43
N TRP A 171 12.19 0.46 -5.03
CA TRP A 171 11.52 1.41 -5.93
C TRP A 171 12.46 2.37 -6.66
N GLY A 172 13.72 1.97 -6.86
CA GLY A 172 14.68 2.72 -7.65
C GLY A 172 15.44 3.81 -6.88
N ARG A 173 16.40 4.39 -7.57
CA ARG A 173 17.32 5.39 -7.00
C ARG A 173 16.68 6.76 -7.02
N PHE A 174 15.87 7.09 -6.02
CA PHE A 174 15.16 8.36 -5.90
C PHE A 174 16.06 9.60 -6.02
N TRP A 175 17.34 9.51 -5.69
CA TRP A 175 18.31 10.60 -5.81
C TRP A 175 18.85 10.80 -7.25
N GLU A 176 18.52 9.94 -8.20
CA GLU A 176 18.95 10.02 -9.60
C GLU A 176 17.88 10.57 -10.53
N ARG A 177 16.70 10.92 -10.03
CA ARG A 177 15.64 11.54 -10.82
C ARG A 177 16.15 12.82 -11.52
N SER A 178 15.75 13.04 -12.75
CA SER A 178 16.35 14.03 -13.64
C SER A 178 16.14 15.50 -13.22
N ASP A 179 15.10 15.78 -12.44
CA ASP A 179 14.75 17.12 -11.94
C ASP A 179 15.36 17.45 -10.57
N ILE A 180 16.20 16.57 -10.03
CA ILE A 180 16.89 16.77 -8.76
C ILE A 180 18.20 17.52 -9.00
N SER A 181 18.34 18.69 -8.37
CA SER A 181 19.57 19.49 -8.41
C SER A 181 20.75 18.80 -7.70
N PRO A 182 22.00 19.17 -7.99
CA PRO A 182 23.17 18.61 -7.29
C PRO A 182 23.12 18.77 -5.77
N GLY A 183 22.58 19.88 -5.25
CA GLY A 183 22.44 20.13 -3.81
C GLY A 183 21.38 19.22 -3.16
N GLU A 184 20.23 19.06 -3.79
CA GLU A 184 19.17 18.14 -3.36
C GLU A 184 19.65 16.69 -3.40
N ARG A 185 20.36 16.30 -4.45
CA ARG A 185 20.97 14.97 -4.57
C ARG A 185 21.91 14.68 -3.41
N ALA A 186 22.81 15.61 -3.08
CA ALA A 186 23.74 15.44 -1.96
C ALA A 186 22.98 15.27 -0.63
N LEU A 187 21.93 16.05 -0.40
CA LEU A 187 21.09 15.95 0.79
C LEU A 187 20.34 14.60 0.84
N LEU A 188 19.73 14.15 -0.26
CA LEU A 188 19.04 12.87 -0.34
C LEU A 188 19.98 11.70 -0.08
N VAL A 189 21.20 11.72 -0.66
CA VAL A 189 22.21 10.68 -0.43
C VAL A 189 22.68 10.67 1.02
N GLU A 190 22.96 11.84 1.63
CA GLU A 190 23.30 11.93 3.05
C GLU A 190 22.19 11.35 3.94
N THR A 191 20.93 11.80 3.69
CA THR A 191 19.76 11.34 4.45
C THR A 191 19.56 9.84 4.33
N ARG A 192 19.67 9.31 3.09
CA ARG A 192 19.60 7.88 2.80
C ARG A 192 20.59 7.07 3.64
N VAL A 193 21.86 7.48 3.67
CA VAL A 193 22.90 6.76 4.44
C VAL A 193 22.55 6.74 5.92
N ARG A 194 22.16 7.89 6.49
CA ARG A 194 21.82 7.99 7.91
C ARG A 194 20.55 7.20 8.27
N LEU A 195 19.53 7.20 7.39
CA LEU A 195 18.33 6.37 7.56
C LEU A 195 18.66 4.89 7.44
N HIS A 196 19.49 4.49 6.49
CA HIS A 196 19.95 3.10 6.36
C HIS A 196 20.61 2.60 7.65
N GLU A 197 21.54 3.37 8.21
CA GLU A 197 22.20 3.06 9.50
C GLU A 197 21.18 3.01 10.67
N LEU A 198 20.20 3.92 10.67
CA LEU A 198 19.15 3.94 11.68
C LEU A 198 18.29 2.66 11.62
N LEU A 199 17.88 2.24 10.41
CA LEU A 199 17.10 1.02 10.18
C LEU A 199 17.88 -0.24 10.56
N ILE A 200 19.20 -0.30 10.27
CA ILE A 200 20.05 -1.40 10.75
C ILE A 200 20.06 -1.47 12.27
N ARG A 201 20.24 -0.33 12.97
CA ARG A 201 20.23 -0.29 14.45
C ARG A 201 18.87 -0.63 15.03
N TYR A 202 17.78 -0.23 14.39
CA TYR A 202 16.43 -0.57 14.80
C TYR A 202 16.18 -2.08 14.76
N GLY A 203 16.76 -2.77 13.78
CA GLY A 203 16.81 -4.22 13.68
C GLY A 203 15.48 -4.88 13.31
N LYS A 204 15.55 -6.18 13.06
CA LYS A 204 14.44 -7.02 12.57
C LYS A 204 13.93 -7.97 13.65
N HIS A 205 13.53 -7.45 14.81
CA HIS A 205 12.95 -8.30 15.85
C HIS A 205 11.55 -8.78 15.43
N PRO A 206 11.15 -10.04 15.70
CA PRO A 206 9.85 -10.58 15.29
C PRO A 206 8.64 -9.81 15.81
N SER A 207 8.77 -9.04 16.90
CA SER A 207 7.70 -8.18 17.40
C SER A 207 7.43 -6.94 16.55
N ARG A 208 8.31 -6.58 15.60
CA ARG A 208 8.25 -5.37 14.79
C ARG A 208 8.50 -5.58 13.30
N TYR A 209 8.83 -6.81 12.89
CA TYR A 209 9.21 -7.16 11.53
C TYR A 209 8.62 -8.50 11.13
N SER A 210 7.79 -8.51 10.09
CA SER A 210 7.17 -9.70 9.50
C SER A 210 6.76 -9.41 8.05
N VAL A 211 5.88 -10.20 7.46
CA VAL A 211 5.21 -9.81 6.21
C VAL A 211 4.31 -8.61 6.49
N ILE A 212 4.36 -7.61 5.63
CA ILE A 212 3.56 -6.39 5.68
C ILE A 212 2.87 -6.15 4.33
N HIS A 213 1.84 -5.32 4.31
CA HIS A 213 1.16 -4.93 3.08
C HIS A 213 2.05 -4.00 2.22
N ALA A 214 2.79 -3.14 2.86
CA ALA A 214 3.73 -2.18 2.30
C ALA A 214 3.12 -1.04 1.45
N ASP A 215 1.84 -1.16 1.05
CA ASP A 215 1.13 -0.13 0.27
C ASP A 215 -0.32 0.11 0.76
N LEU A 216 -0.59 -0.09 2.07
CA LEU A 216 -1.93 0.08 2.65
C LEU A 216 -2.27 1.56 2.91
N HIS A 217 -2.20 2.38 1.86
CA HIS A 217 -2.65 3.76 1.91
C HIS A 217 -4.19 3.86 1.78
N PRO A 218 -4.83 5.01 2.07
CA PRO A 218 -6.29 5.16 2.05
C PRO A 218 -6.98 4.80 0.72
N GLY A 219 -6.25 4.81 -0.41
CA GLY A 219 -6.77 4.35 -1.70
C GLY A 219 -6.91 2.82 -1.81
N ASN A 220 -6.14 2.07 -1.01
CA ASN A 220 -6.14 0.60 -0.98
C ASN A 220 -6.96 0.02 0.18
N VAL A 221 -7.86 0.81 0.75
CA VAL A 221 -8.79 0.39 1.80
C VAL A 221 -10.21 0.78 1.39
N LEU A 222 -11.10 -0.21 1.28
CA LEU A 222 -12.50 0.03 1.01
C LEU A 222 -13.29 0.10 2.32
N VAL A 223 -14.18 1.09 2.42
CA VAL A 223 -15.08 1.31 3.55
C VAL A 223 -16.49 0.89 3.16
N ASN A 224 -17.08 -0.03 3.92
CA ASN A 224 -18.48 -0.42 3.80
C ASN A 224 -19.12 -0.44 5.20
N GLY A 225 -19.76 0.67 5.58
CA GLY A 225 -20.22 0.88 6.95
C GLY A 225 -19.05 0.86 7.95
N ASP A 226 -19.09 -0.08 8.90
CA ASP A 226 -18.05 -0.26 9.92
C ASP A 226 -17.00 -1.31 9.52
N THR A 227 -17.03 -1.77 8.27
CA THR A 227 -16.08 -2.78 7.76
C THR A 227 -15.07 -2.14 6.85
N LEU A 228 -13.80 -2.42 7.10
CA LEU A 228 -12.70 -2.10 6.19
C LEU A 228 -12.26 -3.38 5.45
N THR A 229 -12.03 -3.25 4.15
CA THR A 229 -11.45 -4.32 3.31
C THR A 229 -10.14 -3.81 2.73
N ALA A 230 -9.04 -4.50 3.02
CA ALA A 230 -7.75 -4.22 2.39
C ALA A 230 -7.72 -4.81 0.98
N ILE A 231 -7.25 -4.03 0.01
CA ILE A 231 -7.09 -4.43 -1.39
C ILE A 231 -5.68 -4.12 -1.87
N ASP A 232 -5.32 -4.66 -3.02
CA ASP A 232 -4.06 -4.40 -3.70
C ASP A 232 -2.81 -4.86 -2.95
N PHE A 233 -2.62 -6.17 -2.91
CA PHE A 233 -1.54 -6.87 -2.22
C PHE A 233 -0.27 -7.05 -3.07
N ASP A 234 -0.13 -6.32 -4.18
CA ASP A 234 0.99 -6.47 -5.11
C ASP A 234 2.36 -6.23 -4.44
N ASP A 235 2.44 -5.24 -3.55
CA ASP A 235 3.68 -4.80 -2.92
C ASP A 235 3.99 -5.49 -1.59
N ILE A 236 3.25 -6.55 -1.20
CA ILE A 236 3.56 -7.26 0.05
C ILE A 236 5.05 -7.63 0.12
N ALA A 237 5.62 -7.43 1.29
CA ALA A 237 7.05 -7.61 1.49
C ALA A 237 7.36 -8.04 2.92
N TRP A 238 8.57 -8.52 3.17
CA TRP A 238 9.13 -8.53 4.51
C TRP A 238 9.49 -7.11 4.94
N GLY A 239 8.92 -6.61 6.04
CA GLY A 239 9.15 -5.22 6.45
C GLY A 239 8.77 -4.93 7.90
N TRP A 240 9.00 -3.70 8.31
CA TRP A 240 8.65 -3.24 9.66
C TRP A 240 7.18 -2.82 9.76
N HIS A 241 6.52 -3.20 10.84
CA HIS A 241 5.13 -2.83 11.13
C HIS A 241 4.92 -1.31 11.12
N MET A 242 5.89 -0.53 11.59
CA MET A 242 5.83 0.93 11.55
C MET A 242 5.92 1.51 10.14
N TYR A 243 6.47 0.77 9.18
CA TYR A 243 6.43 1.16 7.77
C TYR A 243 5.00 1.09 7.22
N ASP A 244 4.23 0.02 7.52
CA ASP A 244 2.82 -0.06 7.15
C ASP A 244 2.01 1.10 7.73
N LEU A 245 2.23 1.44 9.01
CA LEU A 245 1.57 2.57 9.64
C LEU A 245 1.95 3.90 8.98
N ALA A 246 3.23 4.05 8.60
CA ALA A 246 3.69 5.22 7.86
C ALA A 246 3.04 5.32 6.47
N VAL A 247 2.90 4.22 5.74
CA VAL A 247 2.21 4.18 4.44
C VAL A 247 0.76 4.65 4.59
N GLY A 248 0.03 4.15 5.59
CA GLY A 248 -1.35 4.55 5.87
C GLY A 248 -1.53 6.04 6.17
N LEU A 249 -0.49 6.70 6.70
CA LEU A 249 -0.50 8.11 7.11
C LEU A 249 0.14 9.06 6.07
N HIS A 250 0.99 8.54 5.18
CA HIS A 250 1.91 9.35 4.38
C HIS A 250 1.21 10.42 3.56
N GLN A 251 0.16 10.07 2.84
CA GLN A 251 -0.58 10.98 1.95
C GLN A 251 -1.31 12.10 2.70
N SER A 252 -1.56 11.91 4.01
CA SER A 252 -2.27 12.89 4.84
C SER A 252 -1.33 13.93 5.47
N GLN A 253 -0.01 13.81 5.35
CA GLN A 253 0.96 14.65 6.07
C GLN A 253 0.83 16.15 5.78
N GLN A 254 0.30 16.52 4.62
CA GLN A 254 0.14 17.92 4.21
C GLN A 254 -1.24 18.50 4.56
N LEU A 255 -2.14 17.69 5.13
CA LEU A 255 -3.45 18.15 5.58
C LEU A 255 -3.33 18.93 6.90
N ALA A 256 -4.16 19.96 7.07
CA ALA A 256 -4.22 20.75 8.31
C ALA A 256 -4.60 19.87 9.52
N GLU A 257 -5.38 18.81 9.28
CA GLU A 257 -5.87 17.84 10.26
C GLU A 257 -4.86 16.74 10.58
N PHE A 258 -3.67 16.74 10.00
CA PHE A 258 -2.72 15.62 10.12
C PHE A 258 -2.44 15.21 11.56
N GLY A 259 -2.32 16.17 12.49
CA GLY A 259 -2.13 15.85 13.92
C GLY A 259 -3.27 15.01 14.51
N ALA A 260 -4.51 15.28 14.12
CA ALA A 260 -5.68 14.51 14.54
C ALA A 260 -5.74 13.15 13.88
N ILE A 261 -5.50 13.09 12.59
CA ILE A 261 -5.40 11.88 11.77
C ILE A 261 -4.36 10.93 12.36
N HIS A 262 -3.16 11.44 12.61
CA HIS A 262 -2.06 10.67 13.22
C HIS A 262 -2.46 10.11 14.58
N THR A 263 -3.01 10.96 15.46
CA THR A 263 -3.43 10.54 16.81
C THR A 263 -4.47 9.44 16.72
N ALA A 264 -5.52 9.61 15.92
CA ALA A 264 -6.58 8.63 15.76
C ALA A 264 -6.06 7.30 15.19
N CYS A 265 -5.19 7.34 14.19
CA CYS A 265 -4.60 6.15 13.58
C CYS A 265 -3.72 5.37 14.59
N VAL A 266 -2.86 6.07 15.33
CA VAL A 266 -2.01 5.45 16.36
C VAL A 266 -2.86 4.88 17.50
N GLU A 267 -3.92 5.56 17.94
CA GLU A 267 -4.86 5.04 18.96
C GLU A 267 -5.56 3.78 18.44
N GLY A 268 -6.06 3.79 17.20
CA GLY A 268 -6.66 2.61 16.57
C GLY A 268 -5.70 1.43 16.52
N TYR A 269 -4.46 1.67 16.15
CA TYR A 269 -3.40 0.66 16.17
C TYR A 269 -3.16 0.12 17.58
N ARG A 270 -2.97 1.00 18.58
CA ARG A 270 -2.73 0.63 19.98
C ARG A 270 -3.87 -0.14 20.62
N ASN A 271 -5.11 0.11 20.23
CA ASN A 271 -6.28 -0.63 20.73
C ASN A 271 -6.27 -2.11 20.34
N VAL A 272 -5.54 -2.48 19.29
CA VAL A 272 -5.46 -3.85 18.77
C VAL A 272 -4.11 -4.50 19.09
N ARG A 273 -3.03 -3.71 19.00
CA ARG A 273 -1.67 -4.20 19.18
C ARG A 273 -0.86 -3.24 20.08
N PRO A 274 -0.31 -3.72 21.20
CA PRO A 274 0.64 -2.93 21.96
C PRO A 274 1.83 -2.51 21.09
N VAL A 275 2.23 -1.25 21.21
CA VAL A 275 3.38 -0.69 20.50
C VAL A 275 4.27 0.04 21.48
N ALA A 276 5.58 -0.26 21.47
CA ALA A 276 6.55 0.38 22.32
C ALA A 276 6.79 1.83 21.90
N GLU A 277 7.09 2.71 22.84
CA GLU A 277 7.40 4.11 22.54
C GLU A 277 8.61 4.25 21.60
N GLU A 278 9.58 3.34 21.71
CA GLU A 278 10.74 3.28 20.79
C GLU A 278 10.33 2.98 19.34
N ASP A 279 9.28 2.16 19.13
CA ASP A 279 8.76 1.86 17.80
C ASP A 279 8.01 3.07 17.23
N LEU A 280 7.19 3.75 18.05
CA LEU A 280 6.51 4.98 17.64
C LEU A 280 7.48 6.12 17.36
N ALA A 281 8.59 6.20 18.08
CA ALA A 281 9.64 7.19 17.83
C ALA A 281 10.29 7.01 16.44
N MET A 282 10.16 5.84 15.81
CA MET A 282 10.61 5.58 14.44
C MET A 282 9.62 6.05 13.37
N LEU A 283 8.36 6.30 13.71
CA LEU A 283 7.31 6.63 12.73
C LEU A 283 7.65 7.87 11.88
N PRO A 284 8.19 8.99 12.41
CA PRO A 284 8.62 10.11 11.58
C PRO A 284 9.68 9.71 10.55
N SER A 285 10.62 8.84 10.93
CA SER A 285 11.65 8.34 10.02
C SER A 285 11.06 7.44 8.93
N PHE A 286 10.08 6.59 9.25
CA PHE A 286 9.40 5.77 8.25
C PHE A 286 8.51 6.59 7.31
N LEU A 287 7.89 7.68 7.78
CA LEU A 287 7.19 8.64 6.91
C LEU A 287 8.14 9.27 5.89
N LEU A 288 9.33 9.69 6.31
CA LEU A 288 10.36 10.21 5.41
C LEU A 288 10.87 9.12 4.44
N VAL A 289 11.11 7.90 4.92
CA VAL A 289 11.48 6.74 4.09
C VAL A 289 10.43 6.48 3.01
N ARG A 290 9.14 6.50 3.34
CA ARG A 290 8.06 6.35 2.36
C ARG A 290 8.06 7.46 1.32
N GLY A 291 8.23 8.71 1.73
CA GLY A 291 8.31 9.84 0.79
C GLY A 291 9.50 9.73 -0.17
N MET A 292 10.67 9.31 0.33
CA MET A 292 11.84 9.06 -0.51
C MET A 292 11.58 7.88 -1.50
N ALA A 293 10.93 6.81 -1.04
CA ALA A 293 10.56 5.68 -1.89
C ALA A 293 9.57 6.09 -3.00
N GLU A 294 8.58 6.94 -2.70
CA GLU A 294 7.65 7.46 -3.70
C GLU A 294 8.34 8.30 -4.79
N ILE A 295 9.36 9.10 -4.44
CA ILE A 295 10.16 9.80 -5.45
C ILE A 295 10.78 8.81 -6.44
N GLY A 296 11.30 7.68 -5.95
CA GLY A 296 11.86 6.61 -6.77
C GLY A 296 10.81 5.95 -7.66
N TRP A 297 9.66 5.60 -7.08
CA TRP A 297 8.56 4.97 -7.80
C TRP A 297 8.05 5.83 -8.96
N PHE A 298 7.85 7.14 -8.73
CA PHE A 298 7.44 8.08 -9.77
C PHE A 298 8.55 8.41 -10.79
N ALA A 299 9.83 8.19 -10.46
CA ALA A 299 10.92 8.37 -11.43
C ALA A 299 10.77 7.42 -12.62
N ASP A 300 10.31 6.18 -12.37
CA ASP A 300 10.08 5.16 -13.37
C ASP A 300 8.67 5.22 -14.00
N ARG A 301 7.75 6.01 -13.41
CA ARG A 301 6.32 6.10 -13.78
C ARG A 301 5.81 7.55 -13.79
N PRO A 302 6.47 8.45 -14.56
CA PRO A 302 6.13 9.87 -14.54
C PRO A 302 4.73 10.17 -15.07
N GLU A 303 4.12 9.24 -15.81
CA GLU A 303 2.75 9.34 -16.34
C GLU A 303 1.67 9.29 -15.24
N ASN A 304 2.00 8.80 -14.05
CA ASN A 304 1.04 8.65 -12.94
C ASN A 304 0.85 9.93 -12.11
N ALA A 305 1.59 11.01 -12.42
CA ALA A 305 1.41 12.30 -11.78
C ALA A 305 1.75 13.46 -12.70
N THR A 306 1.15 14.61 -12.45
CA THR A 306 1.50 15.85 -13.18
C THR A 306 2.88 16.37 -12.75
N PRO A 307 3.59 17.10 -13.60
CA PRO A 307 4.87 17.71 -13.24
C PRO A 307 4.78 18.59 -11.96
N ALA A 308 3.66 19.28 -11.74
CA ALA A 308 3.44 20.10 -10.55
C ALA A 308 3.34 19.25 -9.27
N GLN A 309 2.62 18.11 -9.33
CA GLN A 309 2.53 17.16 -8.21
C GLN A 309 3.90 16.54 -7.90
N LEU A 310 4.65 16.15 -8.93
CA LEU A 310 6.00 15.60 -8.77
C LEU A 310 6.96 16.60 -8.11
N THR A 311 6.86 17.89 -8.48
CA THR A 311 7.66 18.95 -7.86
C THR A 311 7.26 19.17 -6.40
N ALA A 312 5.97 19.30 -6.11
CA ALA A 312 5.48 19.52 -4.75
C ALA A 312 5.88 18.38 -3.81
N MET A 313 5.75 17.12 -4.26
CA MET A 313 6.17 15.94 -3.50
C MET A 313 7.68 15.97 -3.23
N LYS A 314 8.51 16.25 -4.26
CA LYS A 314 9.95 16.36 -4.08
C LYS A 314 10.30 17.45 -3.07
N ASP A 315 9.73 18.64 -3.21
CA ASP A 315 10.04 19.77 -2.32
C ASP A 315 9.63 19.48 -0.87
N PHE A 316 8.52 18.79 -0.66
CA PHE A 316 8.09 18.33 0.65
C PHE A 316 9.10 17.35 1.28
N VAL A 317 9.55 16.34 0.53
CA VAL A 317 10.55 15.37 1.00
C VAL A 317 11.90 16.05 1.27
N ILE A 318 12.32 16.98 0.44
CA ILE A 318 13.54 17.76 0.65
C ILE A 318 13.47 18.56 1.96
N ALA A 319 12.32 19.18 2.25
CA ALA A 319 12.12 19.88 3.53
C ALA A 319 12.23 18.91 4.72
N GLN A 320 11.61 17.73 4.64
CA GLN A 320 11.74 16.71 5.67
C GLN A 320 13.18 16.19 5.84
N CYS A 321 13.94 16.06 4.74
CA CYS A 321 15.37 15.72 4.82
C CYS A 321 16.18 16.78 5.58
N LEU A 322 15.88 18.06 5.38
CA LEU A 322 16.51 19.16 6.14
C LEU A 322 16.18 19.09 7.62
N ASP A 323 14.93 18.80 7.97
CA ASP A 323 14.51 18.64 9.37
C ASP A 323 15.11 17.39 10.01
N PHE A 324 15.20 16.28 9.29
CA PHE A 324 15.89 15.07 9.74
C PHE A 324 17.37 15.36 10.04
N ARG A 325 18.06 16.04 9.11
CA ARG A 325 19.46 16.43 9.28
C ARG A 325 19.69 17.31 10.49
N ALA A 326 18.73 18.20 10.77
CA ALA A 326 18.77 19.11 11.93
C ALA A 326 18.25 18.51 13.23
N GLY A 327 17.83 17.24 13.24
CA GLY A 327 17.25 16.58 14.43
C GLY A 327 15.87 17.11 14.84
N ARG A 328 15.12 17.72 13.91
CA ARG A 328 13.79 18.30 14.16
C ARG A 328 12.65 17.50 13.54
N LEU A 329 12.95 16.40 12.85
CA LEU A 329 11.92 15.57 12.24
C LEU A 329 10.98 15.02 13.33
N SER A 330 9.72 15.36 13.25
CA SER A 330 8.70 14.96 14.21
C SER A 330 7.35 14.83 13.53
N VAL A 331 6.42 14.10 14.15
CA VAL A 331 5.01 14.10 13.75
C VAL A 331 4.30 15.14 14.61
N PRO A 332 3.50 16.05 14.03
CA PRO A 332 2.67 16.95 14.80
C PRO A 332 1.69 16.17 15.69
N VAL A 333 1.69 16.43 16.99
CA VAL A 333 0.72 15.86 17.91
C VAL A 333 -0.47 16.80 18.00
N ALA A 334 -1.68 16.28 17.77
CA ALA A 334 -2.88 17.07 17.99
C ALA A 334 -2.97 17.50 19.46
N PRO A 335 -3.38 18.73 19.76
CA PRO A 335 -3.65 19.12 21.13
C PRO A 335 -4.75 18.21 21.72
N PRO A 336 -4.63 17.77 23.00
CA PRO A 336 -5.62 16.92 23.62
C PRO A 336 -7.02 17.58 23.49
N LEU A 337 -8.00 16.79 23.08
CA LEU A 337 -9.40 17.24 23.04
C LEU A 337 -9.77 17.76 24.43
N THR A 338 -10.02 19.06 24.53
CA THR A 338 -10.60 19.64 25.74
C THR A 338 -12.00 19.03 25.85
N ARG A 339 -12.18 18.06 26.76
CA ARG A 339 -13.53 17.55 27.09
C ARG A 339 -14.37 18.76 27.41
N LEU A 340 -15.28 19.14 26.54
CA LEU A 340 -16.36 20.06 26.87
C LEU A 340 -17.06 19.44 28.08
N LYS A 341 -16.89 20.06 29.26
CA LYS A 341 -17.67 19.71 30.42
C LYS A 341 -19.13 19.86 30.01
N SER A 342 -19.87 18.76 29.95
CA SER A 342 -21.31 18.77 29.84
C SER A 342 -21.82 19.53 31.07
N THR A 343 -22.18 20.78 30.86
CA THR A 343 -22.99 21.51 31.82
C THR A 343 -24.40 20.95 31.71
N MET A 344 -24.81 20.23 32.77
CA MET A 344 -26.23 19.91 33.03
C MET A 344 -27.06 21.17 33.14
#